data_50fc35466b0861a6186cc86f6ba52003
#
_entry.id   50fc35466b0861a6186cc86f6ba52003
#
_cell.length_a   1.000
_cell.length_b   1.000
_cell.length_c   1.000
_cell.angle_alpha   90.00
_cell.angle_beta   90.00
_cell.angle_gamma   90.00
#
_symmetry.space_group_name_H-M   'P 1'
#
loop_
_entity.id
_entity.type
_entity.pdbx_description
1 polymer ?
#
loop_
_entity_poly.entity_id
_entity_poly.type
_entity_poly.pdbx_seq_one_letter_code
_entity_poly.pdbx_strand_id
1 'polypeptide(L)'
;MPTTTTPAKEHQERWNEIVADPLLRKLPYKVETNHRGQIVLSPHKNRHTFQQKAIQKKLDEHLSGGEAFQELAIATSGGTKQADVVWASSSRIAEMKETGDPTTLAPEICVEVMSESNDWEEMEAKADLYRKAGAEEVWIVDGEGEVRFFADEEREESEIAPGFPRSV
;
A
#
# COMPACT_ATOMS: atom_id res chain seq x y z
N MET A 1 6.66 30.27 -16.04
CA MET A 1 7.25 28.91 -16.12
C MET A 1 6.17 27.89 -15.76
N PRO A 2 5.86 26.98 -16.66
CA PRO A 2 4.96 25.90 -16.28
C PRO A 2 5.64 25.05 -15.18
N THR A 3 4.95 24.85 -14.09
CA THR A 3 5.41 23.98 -13.02
C THR A 3 5.35 22.54 -13.55
N THR A 4 6.50 21.88 -13.65
CA THR A 4 6.53 20.48 -14.09
C THR A 4 5.96 19.63 -12.95
N THR A 5 4.75 19.14 -13.13
CA THR A 5 4.11 18.26 -12.15
C THR A 5 4.70 16.86 -12.29
N THR A 6 5.05 16.22 -11.17
CA THR A 6 5.49 14.82 -11.20
C THR A 6 4.28 13.90 -11.43
N PRO A 7 4.47 12.69 -12.01
CA PRO A 7 3.38 11.72 -12.16
C PRO A 7 2.68 11.40 -10.83
N ALA A 8 3.43 11.25 -9.75
CA ALA A 8 2.85 10.99 -8.42
C ALA A 8 1.93 12.13 -7.97
N LYS A 9 2.32 13.39 -8.22
CA LYS A 9 1.50 14.55 -7.87
C LYS A 9 0.23 14.65 -8.70
N GLU A 10 0.31 14.32 -9.99
CA GLU A 10 -0.87 14.26 -10.87
C GLU A 10 -1.86 13.20 -10.37
N HIS A 11 -1.36 12.05 -9.94
CA HIS A 11 -2.18 10.99 -9.37
C HIS A 11 -2.75 11.38 -8.00
N GLN A 12 -2.01 12.14 -7.21
CA GLN A 12 -2.49 12.71 -5.95
C GLN A 12 -3.70 13.62 -6.20
N GLU A 13 -3.60 14.52 -7.19
CA GLU A 13 -4.69 15.44 -7.56
C GLU A 13 -5.90 14.68 -8.11
N ARG A 14 -5.66 13.68 -8.96
CA ARG A 14 -6.72 12.81 -9.49
C ARG A 14 -7.45 12.08 -8.38
N TRP A 15 -6.73 11.57 -7.39
CA TRP A 15 -7.34 10.88 -6.25
C TRP A 15 -8.28 11.79 -5.46
N ASN A 16 -7.91 13.05 -5.27
CA ASN A 16 -8.77 14.02 -4.59
C ASN A 16 -10.09 14.26 -5.32
N GLU A 17 -10.09 14.21 -6.65
CA GLU A 17 -11.33 14.26 -7.44
C GLU A 17 -12.21 13.04 -7.17
N ILE A 18 -11.60 11.86 -7.08
CA ILE A 18 -12.31 10.60 -6.86
C ILE A 18 -12.94 10.55 -5.47
N VAL A 19 -12.19 10.89 -4.43
CA VAL A 19 -12.72 10.86 -3.05
C VAL A 19 -13.76 11.94 -2.79
N ALA A 20 -13.81 12.98 -3.63
CA ALA A 20 -14.84 14.00 -3.56
C ALA A 20 -16.17 13.55 -4.16
N ASP A 21 -16.19 12.47 -4.95
CA ASP A 21 -17.40 11.96 -5.59
C ASP A 21 -18.20 11.08 -4.60
N PRO A 22 -19.41 11.50 -4.19
CA PRO A 22 -20.21 10.74 -3.23
C PRO A 22 -20.62 9.35 -3.71
N LEU A 23 -20.73 9.15 -5.02
CA LEU A 23 -21.10 7.87 -5.60
C LEU A 23 -19.96 6.86 -5.47
N LEU A 24 -18.72 7.30 -5.69
CA LEU A 24 -17.55 6.43 -5.62
C LEU A 24 -17.24 6.04 -4.16
N ARG A 25 -17.47 6.94 -3.20
CA ARG A 25 -17.24 6.65 -1.78
C ARG A 25 -18.15 5.56 -1.21
N LYS A 26 -19.29 5.30 -1.83
CA LYS A 26 -20.27 4.31 -1.37
C LYS A 26 -20.06 2.93 -1.99
N LEU A 27 -19.12 2.77 -2.90
CA LEU A 27 -18.88 1.49 -3.55
C LEU A 27 -18.28 0.49 -2.56
N PRO A 28 -18.75 -0.77 -2.57
CA PRO A 28 -18.24 -1.81 -1.66
C PRO A 28 -16.96 -2.47 -2.18
N TYR A 29 -16.18 -1.77 -2.98
CA TYR A 29 -14.96 -2.28 -3.59
C TYR A 29 -13.77 -1.43 -3.22
N LYS A 30 -12.58 -2.04 -3.20
CA LYS A 30 -11.33 -1.32 -3.11
C LYS A 30 -11.15 -0.49 -4.38
N VAL A 31 -10.90 0.80 -4.23
CA VAL A 31 -10.71 1.74 -5.34
C VAL A 31 -9.24 2.11 -5.43
N GLU A 32 -8.69 2.02 -6.64
CA GLU A 32 -7.34 2.47 -6.96
C GLU A 32 -7.37 3.15 -8.32
N THR A 33 -6.27 3.74 -8.76
CA THR A 33 -6.12 4.22 -10.13
C THR A 33 -4.92 3.56 -10.80
N ASN A 34 -4.99 3.46 -12.14
CA ASN A 34 -3.86 3.02 -12.95
C ASN A 34 -3.01 4.22 -13.36
N HIS A 35 -1.98 3.98 -14.18
CA HIS A 35 -1.06 5.02 -14.63
C HIS A 35 -1.72 6.13 -15.47
N ARG A 36 -2.93 5.88 -15.99
CA ARG A 36 -3.71 6.87 -16.74
C ARG A 36 -4.73 7.62 -15.87
N GLY A 37 -4.75 7.35 -14.57
CA GLY A 37 -5.74 7.93 -13.67
C GLY A 37 -7.13 7.32 -13.80
N GLN A 38 -7.26 6.17 -14.46
CA GLN A 38 -8.52 5.45 -14.58
C GLN A 38 -8.80 4.67 -13.30
N ILE A 39 -10.06 4.62 -12.90
CA ILE A 39 -10.49 3.93 -11.68
C ILE A 39 -10.43 2.42 -11.89
N VAL A 40 -9.81 1.74 -10.94
CA VAL A 40 -9.73 0.28 -10.88
C VAL A 40 -10.47 -0.19 -9.63
N LEU A 41 -11.45 -1.06 -9.79
CA LEU A 41 -12.24 -1.61 -8.69
C LEU A 41 -11.82 -3.05 -8.44
N SER A 42 -11.59 -3.40 -7.17
CA SER A 42 -11.15 -4.74 -6.77
C SER A 42 -12.05 -5.27 -5.65
N PRO A 43 -12.89 -6.28 -5.92
CA PRO A 43 -13.65 -6.94 -4.87
C PRO A 43 -12.74 -7.84 -4.04
N HIS A 44 -13.07 -8.02 -2.75
CA HIS A 44 -12.34 -8.95 -1.90
C HIS A 44 -13.30 -9.70 -0.95
N LYS A 45 -12.84 -10.85 -0.46
CA LYS A 45 -13.60 -11.72 0.44
C LYS A 45 -13.33 -11.35 1.91
N ASN A 46 -14.16 -11.85 2.82
CA ASN A 46 -13.98 -11.69 4.26
C ASN A 46 -12.61 -12.21 4.74
N ARG A 47 -12.10 -13.27 4.12
CA ARG A 47 -10.75 -13.78 4.41
C ARG A 47 -9.70 -12.68 4.26
N HIS A 48 -9.79 -11.88 3.21
CA HIS A 48 -8.90 -10.75 2.97
C HIS A 48 -8.99 -9.74 4.12
N THR A 49 -10.20 -9.41 4.53
CA THR A 49 -10.44 -8.47 5.64
C THR A 49 -9.87 -9.00 6.97
N PHE A 50 -10.06 -10.28 7.24
CA PHE A 50 -9.52 -10.92 8.45
C PHE A 50 -7.99 -10.93 8.44
N GLN A 51 -7.39 -11.22 7.28
CA GLN A 51 -5.94 -11.21 7.12
C GLN A 51 -5.36 -9.81 7.31
N GLN A 52 -6.01 -8.78 6.75
CA GLN A 52 -5.59 -7.38 6.96
C GLN A 52 -5.54 -7.03 8.45
N LYS A 53 -6.59 -7.38 9.18
CA LYS A 53 -6.65 -7.10 10.63
C LYS A 53 -5.59 -7.85 11.41
N ALA A 54 -5.38 -9.12 11.08
CA ALA A 54 -4.38 -9.95 11.73
C ALA A 54 -2.96 -9.42 11.50
N ILE A 55 -2.65 -9.01 10.26
CA ILE A 55 -1.35 -8.45 9.90
C ILE A 55 -1.13 -7.11 10.62
N GLN A 56 -2.12 -6.23 10.62
CA GLN A 56 -2.05 -4.95 11.33
C GLN A 56 -1.71 -5.16 12.80
N LYS A 57 -2.43 -6.05 13.46
CA LYS A 57 -2.22 -6.37 14.88
C LYS A 57 -0.80 -6.88 15.12
N LYS A 58 -0.34 -7.80 14.29
CA LYS A 58 1.01 -8.38 14.43
C LYS A 58 2.11 -7.34 14.22
N LEU A 59 1.92 -6.42 13.27
CA LEU A 59 2.86 -5.33 13.06
C LEU A 59 2.95 -4.42 14.28
N ASP A 60 1.81 -4.03 14.85
CA ASP A 60 1.77 -3.20 16.05
C ASP A 60 2.38 -3.91 17.28
N GLU A 61 2.22 -5.23 17.38
CA GLU A 61 2.84 -6.03 18.44
C GLU A 61 4.35 -6.22 18.25
N HIS A 62 4.80 -6.30 16.99
CA HIS A 62 6.19 -6.60 16.64
C HIS A 62 7.10 -5.37 16.65
N LEU A 63 6.54 -4.20 16.30
CA LEU A 63 7.28 -2.97 16.10
C LEU A 63 6.84 -1.88 17.07
N SER A 64 7.80 -1.07 17.49
CA SER A 64 7.56 0.11 18.32
C SER A 64 8.01 1.37 17.59
N GLY A 65 7.57 2.53 18.08
CA GLY A 65 7.96 3.80 17.50
C GLY A 65 7.22 4.17 16.22
N GLY A 66 6.10 3.53 15.96
CA GLY A 66 5.27 3.79 14.79
C GLY A 66 3.91 3.13 14.92
N GLU A 67 3.17 3.10 13.84
CA GLU A 67 1.82 2.55 13.81
C GLU A 67 1.53 1.82 12.49
N ALA A 68 0.68 0.80 12.57
CA ALA A 68 0.15 0.11 11.41
C ALA A 68 -1.23 0.66 11.04
N PHE A 69 -1.52 0.73 9.75
CA PHE A 69 -2.80 1.20 9.22
C PHE A 69 -3.28 0.25 8.13
N GLN A 70 -4.58 0.24 7.89
CA GLN A 70 -5.18 -0.49 6.77
C GLN A 70 -5.60 0.49 5.67
N GLU A 71 -5.51 0.03 4.43
CA GLU A 71 -6.04 0.75 3.25
C GLU A 71 -5.54 2.19 3.13
N LEU A 72 -4.23 2.38 3.25
CA LEU A 72 -3.62 3.69 3.09
C LEU A 72 -3.40 3.99 1.60
N ALA A 73 -3.92 5.12 1.15
CA ALA A 73 -3.74 5.58 -0.23
C ALA A 73 -2.35 6.21 -0.40
N ILE A 74 -1.64 5.76 -1.43
CA ILE A 74 -0.30 6.24 -1.79
C ILE A 74 -0.33 6.63 -3.27
N ALA A 75 -0.06 7.88 -3.55
CA ALA A 75 0.05 8.38 -4.93
C ALA A 75 1.45 8.03 -5.46
N THR A 76 1.50 7.05 -6.36
CA THR A 76 2.74 6.56 -6.97
C THR A 76 2.89 7.10 -8.39
N SER A 77 4.03 6.84 -9.01
CA SER A 77 4.26 7.19 -10.43
C SER A 77 3.35 6.43 -11.40
N GLY A 78 2.74 5.33 -10.97
CA GLY A 78 1.85 4.49 -11.77
C GLY A 78 0.39 4.48 -11.31
N GLY A 79 -0.04 5.50 -10.60
CA GLY A 79 -1.39 5.64 -10.09
C GLY A 79 -1.44 5.68 -8.57
N THR A 80 -2.60 6.02 -8.02
CA THR A 80 -2.82 5.95 -6.57
C THR A 80 -3.27 4.55 -6.21
N LYS A 81 -2.52 3.92 -5.30
CA LYS A 81 -2.77 2.57 -4.81
C LYS A 81 -3.19 2.63 -3.35
N GLN A 82 -4.04 1.71 -2.94
CA GLN A 82 -4.38 1.53 -1.53
C GLN A 82 -3.69 0.27 -1.03
N ALA A 83 -2.58 0.44 -0.29
CA ALA A 83 -1.90 -0.69 0.32
C ALA A 83 -2.81 -1.30 1.40
N ASP A 84 -2.94 -2.62 1.39
CA ASP A 84 -3.86 -3.32 2.29
C ASP A 84 -3.52 -3.10 3.77
N VAL A 85 -2.24 -3.20 4.10
CA VAL A 85 -1.71 -2.88 5.43
C VAL A 85 -0.37 -2.17 5.26
N VAL A 86 -0.10 -1.22 6.12
CA VAL A 86 1.18 -0.52 6.14
C VAL A 86 1.66 -0.36 7.57
N TRP A 87 2.97 -0.18 7.73
CA TRP A 87 3.55 0.28 8.98
C TRP A 87 4.47 1.47 8.69
N ALA A 88 4.35 2.51 9.49
CA ALA A 88 5.19 3.70 9.37
C ALA A 88 5.68 4.14 10.74
N SER A 89 6.96 4.52 10.81
CA SER A 89 7.52 5.15 12.00
C SER A 89 6.90 6.53 12.22
N SER A 90 6.96 7.05 13.44
CA SER A 90 6.42 8.37 13.75
C SER A 90 7.06 9.47 12.89
N SER A 91 8.37 9.38 12.64
CA SER A 91 9.06 10.34 11.76
C SER A 91 8.60 10.22 10.31
N ARG A 92 8.40 8.99 9.82
CA ARG A 92 7.90 8.77 8.46
C ARG A 92 6.48 9.30 8.30
N ILE A 93 5.61 9.10 9.29
CA ILE A 93 4.24 9.65 9.27
C ILE A 93 4.28 11.17 9.13
N ALA A 94 5.15 11.85 9.87
CA ALA A 94 5.31 13.30 9.77
C ALA A 94 5.76 13.72 8.36
N GLU A 95 6.74 13.04 7.78
CA GLU A 95 7.21 13.30 6.42
C GLU A 95 6.12 13.04 5.37
N MET A 96 5.36 11.95 5.54
CA MET A 96 4.24 11.61 4.65
C MET A 96 3.21 12.73 4.62
N LYS A 97 2.83 13.25 5.78
CA LYS A 97 1.86 14.35 5.89
C LYS A 97 2.30 15.61 5.16
N GLU A 98 3.60 15.88 5.13
CA GLU A 98 4.17 17.03 4.41
C GLU A 98 4.02 16.90 2.90
N THR A 99 3.88 15.70 2.36
CA THR A 99 3.71 15.48 0.91
C THR A 99 2.28 15.76 0.44
N GLY A 100 1.32 15.83 1.36
CA GLY A 100 -0.09 16.02 1.05
C GLY A 100 -0.94 14.79 1.37
N ASP A 101 -2.18 14.79 0.89
CA ASP A 101 -3.12 13.69 1.07
C ASP A 101 -3.80 13.40 -0.28
N PRO A 102 -3.67 12.19 -0.84
CA PRO A 102 -2.87 11.07 -0.35
C PRO A 102 -1.37 11.37 -0.37
N THR A 103 -0.62 10.67 0.46
CA THR A 103 0.84 10.84 0.50
C THR A 103 1.49 10.45 -0.82
N THR A 104 2.57 11.13 -1.20
CA THR A 104 3.43 10.71 -2.32
C THR A 104 4.67 9.97 -1.83
N LEU A 105 4.86 9.89 -0.50
CA LEU A 105 5.92 9.12 0.15
C LEU A 105 5.30 7.88 0.80
N ALA A 106 5.80 6.70 0.44
CA ALA A 106 5.30 5.45 1.02
C ALA A 106 5.77 5.25 2.47
N PRO A 107 4.97 4.54 3.29
CA PRO A 107 5.45 3.99 4.57
C PRO A 107 6.65 3.07 4.36
N GLU A 108 7.42 2.82 5.42
CA GLU A 108 8.56 1.90 5.36
C GLU A 108 8.15 0.50 4.91
N ILE A 109 7.02 0.00 5.42
CA ILE A 109 6.49 -1.33 5.05
C ILE A 109 5.12 -1.15 4.41
N CYS A 110 4.96 -1.69 3.19
CA CYS A 110 3.69 -1.80 2.51
C CYS A 110 3.36 -3.28 2.29
N VAL A 111 2.16 -3.69 2.69
CA VAL A 111 1.71 -5.09 2.60
C VAL A 111 0.53 -5.17 1.65
N GLU A 112 0.59 -6.08 0.70
CA GLU A 112 -0.52 -6.43 -0.18
C GLU A 112 -0.95 -7.87 0.11
N VAL A 113 -2.25 -8.06 0.29
CA VAL A 113 -2.85 -9.38 0.46
C VAL A 113 -3.47 -9.79 -0.85
N MET A 114 -2.99 -10.87 -1.46
CA MET A 114 -3.51 -11.35 -2.73
C MET A 114 -4.95 -11.82 -2.61
N SER A 115 -5.78 -11.44 -3.57
CA SER A 115 -7.11 -11.97 -3.78
C SER A 115 -7.09 -12.94 -4.97
N GLU A 116 -8.20 -13.65 -5.19
CA GLU A 116 -8.31 -14.59 -6.32
C GLU A 116 -8.18 -13.89 -7.69
N SER A 117 -8.44 -12.58 -7.75
CA SER A 117 -8.34 -11.79 -8.97
C SER A 117 -6.94 -11.26 -9.26
N ASN A 118 -5.99 -11.42 -8.33
CA ASN A 118 -4.62 -10.94 -8.50
C ASN A 118 -3.69 -12.05 -9.00
N ASP A 119 -2.68 -11.68 -9.76
CA ASP A 119 -1.57 -12.57 -10.13
C ASP A 119 -0.24 -11.99 -9.63
N TRP A 120 0.81 -12.78 -9.68
CA TRP A 120 2.13 -12.38 -9.18
C TRP A 120 2.74 -11.22 -9.96
N GLU A 121 2.53 -11.16 -11.27
CA GLU A 121 3.03 -10.07 -12.11
C GLU A 121 2.45 -8.73 -11.66
N GLU A 122 1.15 -8.71 -11.36
CA GLU A 122 0.44 -7.55 -10.83
C GLU A 122 1.00 -7.12 -9.46
N MET A 123 1.24 -8.10 -8.59
CA MET A 123 1.78 -7.84 -7.24
C MET A 123 3.22 -7.32 -7.31
N GLU A 124 4.05 -7.88 -8.18
CA GLU A 124 5.43 -7.42 -8.38
C GLU A 124 5.46 -5.99 -8.93
N ALA A 125 4.56 -5.66 -9.85
CA ALA A 125 4.44 -4.31 -10.38
C ALA A 125 4.04 -3.31 -9.28
N LYS A 126 3.11 -3.67 -8.42
CA LYS A 126 2.73 -2.86 -7.25
C LYS A 126 3.89 -2.67 -6.28
N ALA A 127 4.60 -3.75 -5.98
CA ALA A 127 5.78 -3.71 -5.10
C ALA A 127 6.82 -2.70 -5.63
N ASP A 128 7.06 -2.71 -6.92
CA ASP A 128 7.97 -1.79 -7.58
C ASP A 128 7.53 -0.34 -7.43
N LEU A 129 6.24 -0.07 -7.60
CA LEU A 129 5.67 1.27 -7.42
C LEU A 129 5.81 1.77 -5.98
N TYR A 130 5.54 0.93 -5.00
CA TYR A 130 5.70 1.31 -3.59
C TYR A 130 7.18 1.57 -3.24
N ARG A 131 8.08 0.74 -3.78
CA ARG A 131 9.52 0.93 -3.59
C ARG A 131 10.00 2.26 -4.17
N LYS A 132 9.56 2.59 -5.37
CA LYS A 132 9.86 3.88 -6.02
C LYS A 132 9.30 5.07 -5.27
N ALA A 133 8.19 4.87 -4.55
CA ALA A 133 7.58 5.89 -3.70
C ALA A 133 8.27 6.01 -2.33
N GLY A 134 9.26 5.19 -2.03
CA GLY A 134 10.06 5.26 -0.82
C GLY A 134 9.88 4.16 0.21
N ALA A 135 9.07 3.13 -0.09
CA ALA A 135 8.96 1.97 0.80
C ALA A 135 10.30 1.24 0.89
N GLU A 136 10.68 0.85 2.08
CA GLU A 136 11.90 0.08 2.31
C GLU A 136 11.66 -1.41 2.07
N GLU A 137 10.49 -1.89 2.45
CA GLU A 137 10.06 -3.26 2.20
C GLU A 137 8.62 -3.30 1.69
N VAL A 138 8.34 -4.23 0.80
CA VAL A 138 6.99 -4.59 0.39
C VAL A 138 6.78 -6.07 0.67
N TRP A 139 5.70 -6.39 1.36
CA TRP A 139 5.34 -7.77 1.68
C TRP A 139 4.12 -8.18 0.88
N ILE A 140 4.16 -9.38 0.33
CA ILE A 140 3.02 -9.94 -0.39
C ILE A 140 2.57 -11.20 0.33
N VAL A 141 1.30 -11.20 0.75
CA VAL A 141 0.68 -12.34 1.43
C VAL A 141 -0.17 -13.07 0.40
N ASP A 142 0.12 -14.32 0.13
CA ASP A 142 -0.60 -15.10 -0.87
C ASP A 142 -1.93 -15.66 -0.34
N GLY A 143 -2.64 -16.38 -1.21
CA GLY A 143 -3.95 -16.94 -0.88
C GLY A 143 -3.95 -17.98 0.24
N GLU A 144 -2.78 -18.51 0.60
CA GLU A 144 -2.59 -19.50 1.68
C GLU A 144 -2.10 -18.86 2.98
N GLY A 145 -1.88 -17.54 2.96
CA GLY A 145 -1.38 -16.81 4.12
C GLY A 145 0.16 -16.78 4.24
N GLU A 146 0.86 -17.23 3.23
CA GLU A 146 2.32 -17.19 3.18
C GLU A 146 2.80 -15.77 2.87
N VAL A 147 3.75 -15.29 3.66
CA VAL A 147 4.31 -13.94 3.51
C VAL A 147 5.64 -13.99 2.76
N ARG A 148 5.74 -13.21 1.70
CA ARG A 148 7.01 -13.02 0.96
C ARG A 148 7.48 -11.59 1.16
N PHE A 149 8.73 -11.43 1.50
CA PHE A 149 9.35 -10.15 1.82
C PHE A 149 10.22 -9.67 0.66
N PHE A 150 9.96 -8.46 0.17
CA PHE A 150 10.72 -7.85 -0.93
C PHE A 150 11.34 -6.53 -0.47
N ALA A 151 12.62 -6.38 -0.75
CA ALA A 151 13.34 -5.12 -0.62
C ALA A 151 13.89 -4.76 -2.01
N ASP A 152 15.20 -4.62 -2.19
CA ASP A 152 15.83 -4.57 -3.51
C ASP A 152 15.70 -5.91 -4.25
N GLU A 153 15.59 -7.00 -3.49
CA GLU A 153 15.32 -8.35 -3.96
C GLU A 153 14.46 -9.09 -2.94
N GLU A 154 13.96 -10.26 -3.28
CA GLU A 154 13.21 -11.07 -2.32
C GLU A 154 14.13 -11.57 -1.22
N ARG A 155 13.62 -11.54 0.04
CA ARG A 155 14.35 -11.96 1.23
C ARG A 155 13.56 -13.01 2.01
N GLU A 156 14.27 -13.77 2.83
CA GLU A 156 13.64 -14.81 3.64
C GLU A 156 12.95 -14.27 4.89
N GLU A 157 13.39 -13.10 5.36
CA GLU A 157 12.79 -12.43 6.50
C GLU A 157 12.85 -10.91 6.35
N SER A 158 12.05 -10.21 7.15
CA SER A 158 12.09 -8.75 7.20
C SER A 158 13.29 -8.25 7.98
N GLU A 159 13.95 -7.22 7.48
CA GLU A 159 15.01 -6.51 8.22
C GLU A 159 14.41 -5.52 9.21
N ILE A 160 13.27 -4.91 8.86
CA ILE A 160 12.60 -3.92 9.72
C ILE A 160 11.90 -4.61 10.89
N ALA A 161 11.25 -5.74 10.63
CA ALA A 161 10.53 -6.53 11.63
C ALA A 161 11.10 -7.96 11.72
N PRO A 162 12.36 -8.11 12.24
CA PRO A 162 12.97 -9.43 12.36
C PRO A 162 12.09 -10.38 13.18
N GLY A 163 11.95 -11.60 12.69
CA GLY A 163 11.13 -12.61 13.36
C GLY A 163 9.63 -12.51 13.07
N PHE A 164 9.20 -11.59 12.20
CA PHE A 164 7.81 -11.55 11.77
C PHE A 164 7.44 -12.90 11.11
N PRO A 165 6.27 -13.48 11.43
CA PRO A 165 5.89 -14.79 10.89
C PRO A 165 5.83 -14.83 9.37
N ARG A 166 6.24 -15.95 8.78
CA ARG A 166 6.12 -16.18 7.33
C ARG A 166 4.74 -16.72 6.94
N SER A 167 3.86 -16.91 7.91
CA SER A 167 2.49 -17.38 7.70
C SER A 167 1.55 -16.62 8.64
N VAL A 168 0.46 -16.12 8.12
CA VAL A 168 -0.55 -15.35 8.85
C VAL A 168 -1.96 -15.83 8.58
#